data_84b967a8338c28a51c3aebda7c2123a8
#
_entry.id   84b967a8338c28a51c3aebda7c2123a8
#
_cell.length_a   1.000
_cell.length_b   1.000
_cell.length_c   1.000
_cell.angle_alpha   90.00
_cell.angle_beta   90.00
_cell.angle_gamma   90.00
#
_symmetry.space_group_name_H-M   'P 1'
#
loop_
_entity.id
_entity.type
_entity.pdbx_description
1 polymer ?
#
loop_
_entity_poly.entity_id
_entity_poly.type
_entity_poly.pdbx_seq_one_letter_code
_entity_poly.pdbx_strand_id
1 'polypeptide(L)'
;MSGAAWPATPVRQAATGTSVGVLGAASLVGRPLLSLLAATGRRVLPCSRAPAPAGWCRPGAALPDGSGAISSWIALCPLWCLPEHLDWLAATGLRTLVALSSTSVVTKRGSVSAAERHVAATLAGAEAEVSSWAARHGVRSCILRPTMIYDGTTDGNVAAIARFVRRVRCFPVCGAATGLRQPVHAADVAAACAAALDAERLADRYDLSGGETLAFRDLVLRTCAATGLPQRLVPLPAALWQVLLPMAHACGLGRDVTTGMARRMNEDLVFDHAAAARDLGFRPRPFQPHVVEGHVGPDTGAGTARDGR
;
A
#
# COMPACT_ATOMS: atom_id res chain seq x y z
N MET A 1 1.86 16.43 25.25
CA MET A 1 0.82 17.12 24.46
C MET A 1 -0.13 16.05 23.96
N SER A 2 -1.36 16.08 24.42
CA SER A 2 -2.41 15.10 24.09
C SER A 2 -2.69 15.20 22.59
N GLY A 3 -2.35 14.17 21.81
CA GLY A 3 -2.67 14.10 20.39
C GLY A 3 -4.16 14.00 20.22
N ALA A 4 -4.79 15.07 19.75
CA ALA A 4 -6.18 15.03 19.32
C ALA A 4 -6.33 13.90 18.29
N ALA A 5 -7.22 12.94 18.57
CA ALA A 5 -7.49 11.85 17.66
C ALA A 5 -8.02 12.45 16.35
N TRP A 6 -7.31 12.21 15.23
CA TRP A 6 -7.76 12.63 13.91
C TRP A 6 -9.11 11.97 13.60
N PRO A 7 -10.11 12.71 13.08
CA PRO A 7 -11.39 12.12 12.72
C PRO A 7 -11.20 11.05 11.64
N ALA A 8 -11.33 9.79 12.03
CA ALA A 8 -11.16 8.66 11.13
C ALA A 8 -12.24 8.66 10.02
N THR A 9 -11.91 8.09 8.88
CA THR A 9 -12.89 7.79 7.82
C THR A 9 -14.04 6.98 8.43
N PRO A 10 -15.30 7.42 8.33
CA PRO A 10 -16.43 6.73 8.93
C PRO A 10 -16.64 5.37 8.25
N VAL A 11 -16.73 4.32 9.04
CA VAL A 11 -17.09 2.98 8.58
C VAL A 11 -18.43 2.61 9.19
N ARG A 12 -19.40 2.27 8.34
CA ARG A 12 -20.75 1.89 8.78
C ARG A 12 -20.71 0.59 9.57
N GLN A 13 -21.52 0.50 10.63
CA GLN A 13 -21.81 -0.78 11.26
C GLN A 13 -22.54 -1.68 10.26
N ALA A 14 -22.07 -2.91 10.11
CA ALA A 14 -22.69 -3.85 9.19
C ALA A 14 -23.96 -4.47 9.80
N ALA A 15 -24.88 -4.94 8.94
CA ALA A 15 -25.91 -5.85 9.36
C ALA A 15 -25.24 -7.10 9.99
N THR A 16 -25.71 -7.52 11.15
CA THR A 16 -25.18 -8.69 11.88
C THR A 16 -25.12 -9.91 10.97
N GLY A 17 -23.95 -10.52 10.85
CA GLY A 17 -23.75 -11.73 10.06
C GLY A 17 -23.15 -11.56 8.67
N THR A 18 -22.88 -10.34 8.22
CA THR A 18 -22.22 -10.13 6.92
C THR A 18 -20.78 -10.63 6.95
N SER A 19 -20.46 -11.60 6.10
CA SER A 19 -19.09 -12.13 5.98
C SER A 19 -18.28 -11.36 4.94
N VAL A 20 -17.03 -11.03 5.28
CA VAL A 20 -16.07 -10.36 4.40
C VAL A 20 -14.80 -11.18 4.29
N GLY A 21 -14.41 -11.53 3.07
CA GLY A 21 -13.12 -12.14 2.81
C GLY A 21 -12.03 -11.08 2.61
N VAL A 22 -10.83 -11.33 3.15
CA VAL A 22 -9.67 -10.44 3.00
C VAL A 22 -8.50 -11.22 2.44
N LEU A 23 -8.22 -11.04 1.15
CA LEU A 23 -7.08 -11.63 0.46
C LEU A 23 -5.83 -10.76 0.71
N GLY A 24 -4.74 -11.36 1.19
CA GLY A 24 -3.55 -10.61 1.61
C GLY A 24 -3.68 -9.99 3.01
N ALA A 25 -4.41 -10.65 3.89
CA ALA A 25 -4.72 -10.20 5.26
C ALA A 25 -3.47 -9.96 6.14
N ALA A 26 -2.34 -10.61 5.85
CA ALA A 26 -1.07 -10.40 6.56
C ALA A 26 -0.31 -9.14 6.12
N SER A 27 -0.79 -8.40 5.10
CA SER A 27 -0.13 -7.21 4.57
C SER A 27 -0.18 -6.03 5.54
N LEU A 28 0.59 -4.98 5.21
CA LEU A 28 0.64 -3.72 5.95
C LEU A 28 -0.75 -3.11 6.19
N VAL A 29 -1.61 -3.13 5.16
CA VAL A 29 -2.99 -2.63 5.23
C VAL A 29 -3.93 -3.67 5.85
N GLY A 30 -3.61 -4.95 5.71
CA GLY A 30 -4.47 -6.04 6.20
C GLY A 30 -4.63 -6.04 7.71
N ARG A 31 -3.56 -5.80 8.47
CA ARG A 31 -3.61 -5.79 9.94
C ARG A 31 -4.62 -4.77 10.49
N PRO A 32 -4.52 -3.47 10.16
CA PRO A 32 -5.51 -2.50 10.62
C PRO A 32 -6.91 -2.76 10.02
N LEU A 33 -7.01 -3.32 8.82
CA LEU A 33 -8.30 -3.67 8.21
C LEU A 33 -9.02 -4.77 9.00
N LEU A 34 -8.33 -5.84 9.39
CA LEU A 34 -8.93 -6.92 10.18
C LEU A 34 -9.50 -6.39 11.50
N SER A 35 -8.74 -5.57 12.21
CA SER A 35 -9.19 -4.94 13.46
C SER A 35 -10.42 -4.06 13.23
N LEU A 36 -10.40 -3.27 12.17
CA LEU A 36 -11.50 -2.37 11.82
C LEU A 36 -12.78 -3.14 11.46
N LEU A 37 -12.70 -4.17 10.63
CA LEU A 37 -13.84 -4.98 10.23
C LEU A 37 -14.44 -5.74 11.43
N ALA A 38 -13.60 -6.28 12.30
CA ALA A 38 -14.05 -6.93 13.53
C ALA A 38 -14.82 -5.95 14.45
N ALA A 39 -14.31 -4.72 14.58
CA ALA A 39 -14.98 -3.67 15.38
C ALA A 39 -16.35 -3.25 14.82
N THR A 40 -16.62 -3.49 13.54
CA THR A 40 -17.93 -3.23 12.92
C THR A 40 -18.92 -4.39 13.03
N GLY A 41 -18.57 -5.45 13.75
CA GLY A 41 -19.42 -6.65 13.93
C GLY A 41 -19.44 -7.59 12.73
N ARG A 42 -18.56 -7.44 11.76
CA ARG A 42 -18.46 -8.31 10.57
C ARG A 42 -17.74 -9.61 10.89
N ARG A 43 -18.22 -10.69 10.29
CA ARG A 43 -17.49 -11.95 10.25
C ARG A 43 -16.38 -11.84 9.20
N VAL A 44 -15.11 -11.93 9.61
CA VAL A 44 -13.99 -11.78 8.69
C VAL A 44 -13.35 -13.13 8.40
N LEU A 45 -13.15 -13.44 7.11
CA LEU A 45 -12.34 -14.58 6.66
C LEU A 45 -10.99 -14.05 6.13
N PRO A 46 -9.94 -14.07 6.94
CA PRO A 46 -8.62 -13.67 6.49
C PRO A 46 -7.96 -14.76 5.66
N CYS A 47 -7.35 -14.38 4.52
CA CYS A 47 -6.64 -15.30 3.64
C CYS A 47 -5.20 -14.81 3.40
N SER A 48 -4.24 -15.76 3.47
CA SER A 48 -2.83 -15.50 3.20
C SER A 48 -2.17 -16.68 2.51
N ARG A 49 -1.17 -16.42 1.66
CA ARG A 49 -0.29 -17.45 1.08
C ARG A 49 0.79 -17.91 2.05
N ALA A 50 1.24 -17.03 2.92
CA ALA A 50 2.23 -17.34 3.97
C ALA A 50 1.58 -18.22 5.06
N PRO A 51 2.39 -18.95 5.84
CA PRO A 51 1.91 -19.60 7.06
C PRO A 51 1.18 -18.58 7.93
N ALA A 52 -0.03 -18.92 8.33
CA ALA A 52 -0.94 -18.02 9.00
C ALA A 52 -1.56 -18.69 10.23
N PRO A 53 -2.08 -17.92 11.18
CA PRO A 53 -2.76 -18.44 12.36
C PRO A 53 -3.93 -19.38 11.99
N ALA A 54 -4.36 -20.19 12.95
CA ALA A 54 -5.56 -21.01 12.80
C ALA A 54 -6.79 -20.16 12.44
N GLY A 55 -7.65 -20.66 11.57
CA GLY A 55 -8.83 -19.94 11.11
C GLY A 55 -8.61 -19.05 9.87
N TRP A 56 -7.38 -18.95 9.37
CA TRP A 56 -7.09 -18.29 8.10
C TRP A 56 -7.22 -19.27 6.95
N CYS A 57 -7.69 -18.79 5.79
CA CYS A 57 -7.72 -19.60 4.58
C CYS A 57 -6.50 -19.39 3.68
N ARG A 58 -6.24 -20.35 2.80
CA ARG A 58 -5.32 -20.17 1.67
C ARG A 58 -6.13 -19.80 0.43
N PRO A 59 -5.66 -18.82 -0.36
CA PRO A 59 -6.28 -18.53 -1.65
C PRO A 59 -6.33 -19.77 -2.54
N GLY A 60 -7.47 -20.03 -3.16
CA GLY A 60 -7.69 -21.20 -4.01
C GLY A 60 -8.09 -22.48 -3.27
N ALA A 61 -8.00 -22.53 -1.93
CA ALA A 61 -8.44 -23.68 -1.15
C ALA A 61 -9.95 -23.65 -0.88
N ALA A 62 -10.50 -24.79 -0.45
CA ALA A 62 -11.87 -24.85 0.06
C ALA A 62 -12.02 -23.91 1.26
N LEU A 63 -13.17 -23.26 1.34
CA LEU A 63 -13.46 -22.41 2.50
C LEU A 63 -13.64 -23.28 3.76
N PRO A 64 -13.28 -22.77 4.95
CA PRO A 64 -13.56 -23.48 6.20
C PRO A 64 -15.06 -23.79 6.36
N ASP A 65 -15.38 -24.93 6.98
CA ASP A 65 -16.74 -25.34 7.23
C ASP A 65 -17.53 -24.25 7.99
N GLY A 66 -18.77 -24.03 7.58
CA GLY A 66 -19.63 -23.00 8.16
C GLY A 66 -19.31 -21.57 7.74
N SER A 67 -18.40 -21.35 6.77
CA SER A 67 -18.12 -19.99 6.25
C SER A 67 -19.30 -19.39 5.50
N GLY A 68 -20.16 -20.23 4.91
CA GLY A 68 -21.26 -19.77 4.05
C GLY A 68 -20.75 -19.05 2.79
N ALA A 69 -21.66 -18.41 2.08
CA ALA A 69 -21.30 -17.58 0.93
C ALA A 69 -20.62 -16.28 1.39
N ILE A 70 -19.54 -15.90 0.72
CA ILE A 70 -18.82 -14.66 0.99
C ILE A 70 -18.99 -13.70 -0.19
N SER A 71 -19.96 -12.81 -0.06
CA SER A 71 -20.34 -11.91 -1.15
C SER A 71 -19.45 -10.68 -1.28
N SER A 72 -18.64 -10.38 -0.27
CA SER A 72 -17.78 -9.19 -0.25
C SER A 72 -16.33 -9.57 -0.01
N TRP A 73 -15.43 -9.12 -0.88
CA TRP A 73 -14.00 -9.39 -0.78
C TRP A 73 -13.16 -8.11 -0.91
N ILE A 74 -12.12 -8.04 -0.08
CA ILE A 74 -11.07 -7.02 -0.19
C ILE A 74 -9.76 -7.71 -0.55
N ALA A 75 -9.18 -7.37 -1.70
CA ALA A 75 -7.91 -7.89 -2.18
C ALA A 75 -6.78 -6.90 -1.92
N LEU A 76 -5.90 -7.24 -0.98
CA LEU A 76 -4.71 -6.47 -0.57
C LEU A 76 -3.41 -7.13 -1.04
N CYS A 77 -3.49 -8.23 -1.77
CA CYS A 77 -2.33 -8.83 -2.42
C CYS A 77 -1.82 -7.92 -3.55
N PRO A 78 -0.58 -8.09 -4.04
CA PRO A 78 -0.16 -7.43 -5.26
C PRO A 78 -1.18 -7.65 -6.37
N LEU A 79 -1.66 -6.57 -7.00
CA LEU A 79 -2.82 -6.64 -7.89
C LEU A 79 -2.65 -7.64 -9.03
N TRP A 80 -1.43 -7.80 -9.54
CA TRP A 80 -1.11 -8.77 -10.60
C TRP A 80 -1.27 -10.25 -10.19
N CYS A 81 -1.41 -10.53 -8.89
CA CYS A 81 -1.74 -11.87 -8.41
C CYS A 81 -3.26 -12.11 -8.31
N LEU A 82 -4.07 -11.07 -8.41
CA LEU A 82 -5.52 -11.18 -8.21
C LEU A 82 -6.23 -11.93 -9.35
N PRO A 83 -5.86 -11.76 -10.64
CA PRO A 83 -6.50 -12.48 -11.75
C PRO A 83 -6.55 -13.99 -11.56
N GLU A 84 -5.49 -14.62 -11.04
CA GLU A 84 -5.43 -16.06 -10.77
C GLU A 84 -6.47 -16.57 -9.76
N HIS A 85 -7.07 -15.65 -8.99
CA HIS A 85 -8.00 -15.97 -7.91
C HIS A 85 -9.45 -15.60 -8.20
N LEU A 86 -9.73 -14.93 -9.33
CA LEU A 86 -11.06 -14.38 -9.63
C LEU A 86 -12.14 -15.47 -9.73
N ASP A 87 -11.86 -16.61 -10.39
CA ASP A 87 -12.80 -17.70 -10.51
C ASP A 87 -13.06 -18.39 -9.16
N TRP A 88 -12.02 -18.53 -8.34
CA TRP A 88 -12.17 -19.01 -6.97
C TRP A 88 -13.02 -18.06 -6.13
N LEU A 89 -12.81 -16.75 -6.24
CA LEU A 89 -13.62 -15.74 -5.56
C LEU A 89 -15.08 -15.80 -6.04
N ALA A 90 -15.32 -15.99 -7.34
CA ALA A 90 -16.67 -16.17 -7.88
C ALA A 90 -17.39 -17.39 -7.27
N ALA A 91 -16.68 -18.51 -7.13
CA ALA A 91 -17.22 -19.74 -6.52
C ALA A 91 -17.61 -19.53 -5.04
N THR A 92 -17.09 -18.52 -4.34
CA THR A 92 -17.51 -18.19 -2.97
C THR A 92 -18.81 -17.36 -2.91
N GLY A 93 -19.36 -16.95 -4.04
CA GLY A 93 -20.57 -16.10 -4.10
C GLY A 93 -20.27 -14.60 -4.20
N LEU A 94 -19.10 -14.23 -4.73
CA LEU A 94 -18.63 -12.83 -4.87
C LEU A 94 -19.67 -11.93 -5.56
N ARG A 95 -19.98 -10.80 -4.93
CA ARG A 95 -20.83 -9.72 -5.45
C ARG A 95 -20.12 -8.36 -5.46
N THR A 96 -19.24 -8.15 -4.47
CA THR A 96 -18.50 -6.88 -4.32
C THR A 96 -17.01 -7.17 -4.12
N LEU A 97 -16.18 -6.55 -4.94
CA LEU A 97 -14.73 -6.69 -4.90
C LEU A 97 -14.07 -5.31 -4.75
N VAL A 98 -13.32 -5.11 -3.68
CA VAL A 98 -12.44 -3.95 -3.51
C VAL A 98 -11.00 -4.42 -3.66
N ALA A 99 -10.28 -3.89 -4.63
CA ALA A 99 -8.90 -4.31 -4.91
C ALA A 99 -7.91 -3.16 -4.71
N LEU A 100 -6.78 -3.45 -4.06
CA LEU A 100 -5.73 -2.48 -3.84
C LEU A 100 -4.73 -2.52 -5.00
N SER A 101 -4.52 -1.37 -5.64
CA SER A 101 -3.49 -1.11 -6.66
C SER A 101 -2.45 -0.13 -6.11
N SER A 102 -1.93 0.75 -6.93
CA SER A 102 -0.97 1.79 -6.55
C SER A 102 -0.97 2.92 -7.57
N THR A 103 -0.75 4.16 -7.12
CA THR A 103 -0.44 5.28 -8.03
C THR A 103 0.83 5.07 -8.85
N SER A 104 1.62 4.02 -8.55
CA SER A 104 2.76 3.59 -9.38
C SER A 104 2.38 3.29 -10.83
N VAL A 105 1.12 2.92 -11.10
CA VAL A 105 0.60 2.74 -12.46
C VAL A 105 0.77 4.01 -13.31
N VAL A 106 0.70 5.18 -12.69
CA VAL A 106 0.87 6.49 -13.35
C VAL A 106 2.31 6.96 -13.21
N THR A 107 2.85 6.98 -11.98
CA THR A 107 4.14 7.63 -11.68
C THR A 107 5.35 6.91 -12.26
N LYS A 108 5.25 5.60 -12.53
CA LYS A 108 6.34 4.82 -13.10
C LYS A 108 6.22 4.60 -14.61
N ARG A 109 5.12 5.01 -15.23
CA ARG A 109 4.89 4.79 -16.67
C ARG A 109 5.94 5.43 -17.57
N GLY A 110 6.38 6.65 -17.23
CA GLY A 110 7.40 7.40 -17.94
C GLY A 110 8.81 7.27 -17.34
N SER A 111 9.05 6.31 -16.44
CA SER A 111 10.37 6.16 -15.80
C SER A 111 11.47 5.81 -16.81
N VAL A 112 12.67 6.32 -16.57
CA VAL A 112 13.88 5.90 -17.30
C VAL A 112 14.24 4.44 -17.03
N SER A 113 13.84 3.88 -15.90
CA SER A 113 14.05 2.49 -15.51
C SER A 113 13.07 1.57 -16.22
N ALA A 114 13.59 0.62 -17.01
CA ALA A 114 12.76 -0.41 -17.66
C ALA A 114 11.97 -1.25 -16.65
N ALA A 115 12.59 -1.59 -15.50
CA ALA A 115 11.95 -2.33 -14.44
C ALA A 115 10.74 -1.58 -13.85
N GLU A 116 10.85 -0.25 -13.66
CA GLU A 116 9.75 0.56 -13.17
C GLU A 116 8.62 0.70 -14.20
N ARG A 117 8.96 0.88 -15.48
CA ARG A 117 7.95 0.86 -16.55
C ARG A 117 7.22 -0.49 -16.62
N HIS A 118 7.96 -1.59 -16.42
CA HIS A 118 7.36 -2.92 -16.35
C HIS A 118 6.36 -3.03 -15.20
N VAL A 119 6.71 -2.56 -14.00
CA VAL A 119 5.78 -2.52 -12.85
C VAL A 119 4.52 -1.72 -13.20
N ALA A 120 4.65 -0.55 -13.83
CA ALA A 120 3.49 0.25 -14.23
C ALA A 120 2.59 -0.48 -15.25
N ALA A 121 3.20 -1.13 -16.24
CA ALA A 121 2.49 -1.90 -17.27
C ALA A 121 1.77 -3.12 -16.67
N THR A 122 2.44 -3.85 -15.77
CA THR A 122 1.86 -5.01 -15.08
C THR A 122 0.66 -4.59 -14.21
N LEU A 123 0.77 -3.48 -13.47
CA LEU A 123 -0.35 -2.94 -12.70
C LEU A 123 -1.51 -2.54 -13.62
N ALA A 124 -1.23 -1.82 -14.70
CA ALA A 124 -2.26 -1.37 -15.64
C ALA A 124 -2.99 -2.56 -16.31
N GLY A 125 -2.25 -3.59 -16.69
CA GLY A 125 -2.81 -4.83 -17.24
C GLY A 125 -3.73 -5.52 -16.24
N ALA A 126 -3.26 -5.70 -15.01
CA ALA A 126 -4.05 -6.33 -13.94
C ALA A 126 -5.32 -5.51 -13.60
N GLU A 127 -5.23 -4.18 -13.55
CA GLU A 127 -6.43 -3.34 -13.35
C GLU A 127 -7.45 -3.53 -14.46
N ALA A 128 -7.02 -3.54 -15.72
CA ALA A 128 -7.90 -3.74 -16.87
C ALA A 128 -8.54 -5.14 -16.85
N GLU A 129 -7.76 -6.17 -16.51
CA GLU A 129 -8.23 -7.55 -16.42
C GLU A 129 -9.27 -7.73 -15.31
N VAL A 130 -9.00 -7.24 -14.10
CA VAL A 130 -9.93 -7.31 -12.96
C VAL A 130 -11.22 -6.56 -13.27
N SER A 131 -11.13 -5.34 -13.82
CA SER A 131 -12.32 -4.54 -14.16
C SER A 131 -13.15 -5.21 -15.25
N SER A 132 -12.52 -5.75 -16.30
CA SER A 132 -13.21 -6.44 -17.39
C SER A 132 -13.85 -7.73 -16.91
N TRP A 133 -13.17 -8.49 -16.06
CA TRP A 133 -13.71 -9.71 -15.48
C TRP A 133 -14.93 -9.40 -14.61
N ALA A 134 -14.83 -8.41 -13.73
CA ALA A 134 -15.91 -7.98 -12.85
C ALA A 134 -17.17 -7.55 -13.64
N ALA A 135 -16.98 -6.77 -14.71
CA ALA A 135 -18.06 -6.35 -15.59
C ALA A 135 -18.78 -7.53 -16.26
N ARG A 136 -18.02 -8.51 -16.77
CA ARG A 136 -18.59 -9.71 -17.41
C ARG A 136 -19.38 -10.61 -16.44
N HIS A 137 -19.00 -10.62 -15.16
CA HIS A 137 -19.63 -11.45 -14.13
C HIS A 137 -20.66 -10.72 -13.26
N GLY A 138 -20.96 -9.45 -13.59
CA GLY A 138 -21.92 -8.64 -12.81
C GLY A 138 -21.44 -8.38 -11.37
N VAL A 139 -20.11 -8.37 -11.14
CA VAL A 139 -19.50 -8.10 -9.85
C VAL A 139 -19.28 -6.60 -9.73
N ARG A 140 -19.77 -6.00 -8.66
CA ARG A 140 -19.47 -4.61 -8.31
C ARG A 140 -18.03 -4.50 -7.87
N SER A 141 -17.20 -3.79 -8.60
CA SER A 141 -15.76 -3.71 -8.30
C SER A 141 -15.26 -2.28 -8.19
N CYS A 142 -14.21 -2.10 -7.36
CA CYS A 142 -13.51 -0.84 -7.20
C CYS A 142 -12.02 -1.08 -7.00
N ILE A 143 -11.19 -0.29 -7.69
CA ILE A 143 -9.74 -0.30 -7.56
C ILE A 143 -9.30 0.94 -6.78
N LEU A 144 -8.63 0.73 -5.65
CA LEU A 144 -8.07 1.80 -4.83
C LEU A 144 -6.57 1.92 -5.13
N ARG A 145 -6.13 3.12 -5.49
CA ARG A 145 -4.74 3.45 -5.81
C ARG A 145 -4.13 4.34 -4.73
N PRO A 146 -3.58 3.79 -3.66
CA PRO A 146 -2.89 4.60 -2.67
C PRO A 146 -1.58 5.16 -3.23
N THR A 147 -1.19 6.31 -2.68
CA THR A 147 0.15 6.86 -2.83
C THR A 147 1.15 6.05 -1.98
N MET A 148 2.20 6.67 -1.47
CA MET A 148 3.18 6.03 -0.59
C MET A 148 2.52 5.60 0.73
N ILE A 149 2.25 4.30 0.89
CA ILE A 149 1.70 3.77 2.15
C ILE A 149 2.81 3.69 3.20
N TYR A 150 2.49 4.08 4.44
CA TYR A 150 3.38 3.93 5.57
C TYR A 150 2.64 3.48 6.84
N ASP A 151 3.36 2.81 7.76
CA ASP A 151 2.95 2.53 9.14
C ASP A 151 4.03 2.97 10.14
N GLY A 152 5.22 3.29 9.65
CA GLY A 152 6.38 3.68 10.43
C GLY A 152 7.10 2.51 11.13
N THR A 153 6.68 1.27 10.90
CA THR A 153 7.25 0.06 11.54
C THR A 153 7.85 -0.91 10.54
N THR A 154 7.05 -1.41 9.62
CA THR A 154 7.43 -2.48 8.69
C THR A 154 7.39 -2.06 7.22
N ASP A 155 6.92 -0.87 6.92
CA ASP A 155 6.79 -0.41 5.53
C ASP A 155 8.14 -0.24 4.82
N GLY A 156 8.09 -0.34 3.49
CA GLY A 156 9.25 -0.20 2.62
C GLY A 156 9.67 1.26 2.34
N ASN A 157 8.98 2.23 2.92
CA ASN A 157 9.16 3.67 2.67
C ASN A 157 9.71 4.39 3.90
N VAL A 158 8.83 4.80 4.82
CA VAL A 158 9.19 5.57 6.01
C VAL A 158 10.03 4.75 6.97
N ALA A 159 9.64 3.50 7.24
CA ALA A 159 10.42 2.60 8.08
C ALA A 159 11.77 2.25 7.43
N ALA A 160 11.85 2.15 6.10
CA ALA A 160 13.13 1.94 5.40
C ALA A 160 14.07 3.15 5.56
N ILE A 161 13.55 4.38 5.42
CA ILE A 161 14.31 5.61 5.69
C ILE A 161 14.82 5.60 7.14
N ALA A 162 13.96 5.28 8.11
CA ALA A 162 14.32 5.24 9.52
C ALA A 162 15.42 4.22 9.81
N ARG A 163 15.32 3.00 9.23
CA ARG A 163 16.38 1.96 9.35
C ARG A 163 17.70 2.42 8.77
N PHE A 164 17.66 3.05 7.59
CA PHE A 164 18.86 3.58 6.95
C PHE A 164 19.54 4.65 7.80
N VAL A 165 18.77 5.63 8.30
CA VAL A 165 19.29 6.74 9.13
C VAL A 165 19.86 6.22 10.45
N ARG A 166 19.27 5.21 11.06
CA ARG A 166 19.81 4.58 12.28
C ARG A 166 21.19 3.96 12.03
N ARG A 167 21.43 3.41 10.84
CA ARG A 167 22.70 2.77 10.49
C ARG A 167 23.77 3.78 10.05
N VAL A 168 23.39 4.77 9.23
CA VAL A 168 24.34 5.65 8.52
C VAL A 168 24.45 7.04 9.15
N ARG A 169 23.48 7.41 10.01
CA ARG A 169 23.40 8.71 10.70
C ARG A 169 23.21 9.92 9.79
N CYS A 170 22.95 9.72 8.52
CA CYS A 170 22.59 10.73 7.54
C CYS A 170 21.72 10.09 6.45
N PHE A 171 21.09 10.92 5.61
CA PHE A 171 20.32 10.43 4.47
C PHE A 171 20.76 11.16 3.19
N PRO A 172 21.23 10.44 2.16
CA PRO A 172 21.59 11.04 0.89
C PRO A 172 20.34 11.37 0.10
N VAL A 173 20.27 12.58 -0.45
CA VAL A 173 19.20 13.04 -1.33
C VAL A 173 19.75 13.47 -2.68
N CYS A 174 18.97 13.31 -3.74
CA CYS A 174 19.34 13.76 -5.07
C CYS A 174 18.96 15.23 -5.23
N GLY A 175 19.98 16.09 -5.43
CA GLY A 175 19.76 17.54 -5.54
C GLY A 175 19.09 18.12 -4.30
N ALA A 176 18.10 18.99 -4.48
CA ALA A 176 17.37 19.65 -3.39
C ALA A 176 16.23 18.80 -2.79
N ALA A 177 15.86 17.68 -3.44
CA ALA A 177 14.78 16.77 -3.04
C ALA A 177 13.46 17.51 -2.72
N THR A 178 13.09 18.44 -3.57
CA THR A 178 11.90 19.30 -3.40
C THR A 178 10.61 18.70 -3.95
N GLY A 179 10.69 17.58 -4.66
CA GLY A 179 9.51 16.95 -5.23
C GLY A 179 8.47 16.58 -4.17
N LEU A 180 7.22 16.88 -4.45
CA LEU A 180 6.11 16.75 -3.51
C LEU A 180 5.64 15.31 -3.33
N ARG A 181 5.22 14.99 -2.12
CA ARG A 181 4.72 13.68 -1.68
C ARG A 181 3.46 13.83 -0.83
N GLN A 182 2.63 12.81 -0.89
CA GLN A 182 1.42 12.68 -0.05
C GLN A 182 1.42 11.27 0.57
N PRO A 183 2.25 11.00 1.60
CA PRO A 183 2.26 9.70 2.25
C PRO A 183 0.93 9.43 2.95
N VAL A 184 0.34 8.25 2.72
CA VAL A 184 -0.92 7.83 3.30
C VAL A 184 -0.70 6.75 4.35
N HIS A 185 -1.34 6.87 5.51
CA HIS A 185 -1.19 5.89 6.58
C HIS A 185 -1.97 4.61 6.27
N ALA A 186 -1.39 3.45 6.59
CA ALA A 186 -1.99 2.13 6.31
C ALA A 186 -3.40 1.97 6.89
N ALA A 187 -3.66 2.53 8.09
CA ALA A 187 -4.98 2.50 8.70
C ALA A 187 -6.02 3.35 7.93
N ASP A 188 -5.60 4.45 7.28
CA ASP A 188 -6.51 5.27 6.46
C ASP A 188 -6.87 4.56 5.16
N VAL A 189 -5.90 3.85 4.55
CA VAL A 189 -6.17 2.97 3.40
C VAL A 189 -7.11 1.83 3.79
N ALA A 190 -6.90 1.22 4.96
CA ALA A 190 -7.79 0.17 5.49
C ALA A 190 -9.22 0.69 5.69
N ALA A 191 -9.38 1.89 6.23
CA ALA A 191 -10.68 2.52 6.41
C ALA A 191 -11.37 2.80 5.06
N ALA A 192 -10.63 3.27 4.05
CA ALA A 192 -11.16 3.44 2.69
C ALA A 192 -11.60 2.11 2.07
N CYS A 193 -10.82 1.02 2.25
CA CYS A 193 -11.19 -0.31 1.80
C CYS A 193 -12.51 -0.79 2.45
N ALA A 194 -12.67 -0.60 3.74
CA ALA A 194 -13.89 -0.96 4.45
C ALA A 194 -15.09 -0.11 4.02
N ALA A 195 -14.89 1.22 3.88
CA ALA A 195 -15.94 2.14 3.43
C ALA A 195 -16.42 1.83 2.00
N ALA A 196 -15.51 1.40 1.11
CA ALA A 196 -15.86 1.03 -0.26
C ALA A 196 -16.81 -0.16 -0.38
N LEU A 197 -16.83 -1.07 0.61
CA LEU A 197 -17.80 -2.18 0.63
C LEU A 197 -19.25 -1.69 0.77
N ASP A 198 -19.44 -0.61 1.53
CA ASP A 198 -20.76 -0.09 1.92
C ASP A 198 -21.16 1.16 1.16
N ALA A 199 -20.30 1.67 0.30
CA ALA A 199 -20.56 2.90 -0.43
C ALA A 199 -21.76 2.72 -1.36
N GLU A 200 -22.74 3.61 -1.28
CA GLU A 200 -23.91 3.62 -2.20
C GLU A 200 -23.46 3.94 -3.62
N ARG A 201 -22.57 4.93 -3.75
CA ARG A 201 -21.88 5.27 -4.99
C ARG A 201 -20.46 4.73 -4.91
N LEU A 202 -20.10 3.91 -5.86
CA LEU A 202 -18.77 3.34 -5.95
C LEU A 202 -18.28 3.54 -7.38
N ALA A 203 -17.27 4.38 -7.56
CA ALA A 203 -16.59 4.51 -8.84
C ALA A 203 -15.68 3.30 -9.07
N ASP A 204 -15.35 3.04 -10.32
CA ASP A 204 -14.45 1.95 -10.70
C ASP A 204 -13.07 2.11 -10.07
N ARG A 205 -12.71 3.34 -9.70
CA ARG A 205 -11.36 3.65 -9.21
C ARG A 205 -11.32 4.92 -8.36
N TYR A 206 -10.47 4.90 -7.34
CA TYR A 206 -10.13 6.07 -6.53
C TYR A 206 -8.62 6.14 -6.28
N ASP A 207 -8.05 7.34 -6.39
CA ASP A 207 -6.72 7.62 -5.86
C ASP A 207 -6.83 7.97 -4.37
N LEU A 208 -5.95 7.39 -3.55
CA LEU A 208 -5.92 7.59 -2.10
C LEU A 208 -4.60 8.26 -1.73
N SER A 209 -4.59 9.57 -1.66
CA SER A 209 -3.43 10.33 -1.20
C SER A 209 -3.51 10.65 0.29
N GLY A 210 -2.35 10.93 0.93
CA GLY A 210 -2.30 11.37 2.32
C GLY A 210 -2.90 12.74 2.53
N GLY A 211 -3.21 13.10 3.77
CA GLY A 211 -3.85 14.36 4.15
C GLY A 211 -2.92 15.58 4.16
N GLU A 212 -1.66 15.39 3.84
CA GLU A 212 -0.66 16.44 3.75
C GLU A 212 0.21 16.28 2.52
N THR A 213 0.51 17.41 1.86
CA THR A 213 1.49 17.49 0.77
C THR A 213 2.77 18.12 1.30
N LEU A 214 3.90 17.42 1.20
CA LEU A 214 5.18 17.90 1.71
C LEU A 214 6.32 17.53 0.74
N ALA A 215 7.42 18.29 0.78
CA ALA A 215 8.60 17.97 -0.01
C ALA A 215 9.25 16.67 0.47
N PHE A 216 9.87 15.91 -0.43
CA PHE A 216 10.54 14.65 -0.07
C PHE A 216 11.61 14.85 1.03
N ARG A 217 12.37 15.96 0.96
CA ARG A 217 13.33 16.33 2.02
C ARG A 217 12.67 16.47 3.39
N ASP A 218 11.47 17.07 3.45
CA ASP A 218 10.76 17.31 4.71
C ASP A 218 10.17 15.99 5.27
N LEU A 219 9.73 15.08 4.38
CA LEU A 219 9.35 13.72 4.74
C LEU A 219 10.52 12.99 5.41
N VAL A 220 11.72 13.07 4.83
CA VAL A 220 12.93 12.45 5.39
C VAL A 220 13.30 13.09 6.72
N LEU A 221 13.30 14.43 6.81
CA LEU A 221 13.63 15.16 8.05
C LEU A 221 12.67 14.81 9.19
N ARG A 222 11.36 14.77 8.93
CA ARG A 222 10.37 14.37 9.95
C ARG A 222 10.55 12.91 10.35
N THR A 223 10.91 12.03 9.42
CA THR A 223 11.23 10.62 9.73
C THR A 223 12.47 10.52 10.59
N CYS A 224 13.52 11.30 10.31
CA CYS A 224 14.72 11.37 11.15
C CYS A 224 14.36 11.85 12.56
N ALA A 225 13.59 12.94 12.68
CA ALA A 225 13.14 13.47 13.97
C ALA A 225 12.40 12.41 14.80
N ALA A 226 11.54 11.62 14.18
CA ALA A 226 10.81 10.53 14.84
C ALA A 226 11.72 9.41 15.34
N THR A 227 12.96 9.28 14.83
CA THR A 227 13.94 8.31 15.35
C THR A 227 14.78 8.85 16.51
N GLY A 228 14.63 10.13 16.88
CA GLY A 228 15.48 10.79 17.87
C GLY A 228 16.92 11.06 17.39
N LEU A 229 17.20 10.87 16.10
CA LEU A 229 18.53 11.04 15.53
C LEU A 229 18.71 12.42 14.87
N PRO A 230 19.98 12.89 14.69
CA PRO A 230 20.23 14.15 14.00
C PRO A 230 19.66 14.15 12.57
N GLN A 231 19.01 15.25 12.20
CA GLN A 231 18.42 15.46 10.88
C GLN A 231 19.48 15.90 9.88
N ARG A 232 20.25 14.94 9.35
CA ARG A 232 21.34 15.20 8.40
C ARG A 232 20.99 14.73 7.00
N LEU A 233 20.67 15.66 6.10
CA LEU A 233 20.56 15.39 4.68
C LEU A 233 21.89 15.68 4.00
N VAL A 234 22.29 14.80 3.07
CA VAL A 234 23.47 14.97 2.24
C VAL A 234 23.02 15.14 0.78
N PRO A 235 22.95 16.38 0.27
CA PRO A 235 22.56 16.58 -1.11
C PRO A 235 23.67 16.13 -2.04
N LEU A 236 23.36 15.22 -2.96
CA LEU A 236 24.28 14.70 -3.95
C LEU A 236 23.81 15.09 -5.36
N PRO A 237 24.72 15.56 -6.23
CA PRO A 237 24.40 15.77 -7.64
C PRO A 237 23.92 14.47 -8.32
N ALA A 238 23.01 14.59 -9.29
CA ALA A 238 22.46 13.42 -9.99
C ALA A 238 23.55 12.55 -10.64
N ALA A 239 24.63 13.15 -11.17
CA ALA A 239 25.76 12.43 -11.74
C ALA A 239 26.46 11.54 -10.70
N LEU A 240 26.60 12.04 -9.47
CA LEU A 240 27.26 11.29 -8.39
C LEU A 240 26.40 10.09 -7.94
N TRP A 241 25.08 10.21 -8.00
CA TRP A 241 24.16 9.09 -7.73
C TRP A 241 24.39 7.91 -8.68
N GLN A 242 24.69 8.18 -9.97
CA GLN A 242 24.95 7.12 -10.95
C GLN A 242 26.21 6.32 -10.64
N VAL A 243 27.20 6.92 -9.99
CA VAL A 243 28.45 6.28 -9.62
C VAL A 243 28.35 5.60 -8.24
N LEU A 244 27.80 6.31 -7.25
CA LEU A 244 27.75 5.82 -5.87
C LEU A 244 26.73 4.70 -5.66
N LEU A 245 25.63 4.71 -6.41
CA LEU A 245 24.56 3.72 -6.21
C LEU A 245 25.02 2.28 -6.50
N PRO A 246 25.70 1.97 -7.62
CA PRO A 246 26.26 0.64 -7.86
C PRO A 246 27.29 0.21 -6.77
N MET A 247 28.10 1.16 -6.29
CA MET A 247 29.06 0.88 -5.21
C MET A 247 28.35 0.56 -3.89
N ALA A 248 27.32 1.32 -3.54
CA ALA A 248 26.49 1.05 -2.36
C ALA A 248 25.81 -0.32 -2.44
N HIS A 249 25.29 -0.70 -3.62
CA HIS A 249 24.72 -2.02 -3.85
C HIS A 249 25.75 -3.15 -3.68
N ALA A 250 26.97 -2.96 -4.18
CA ALA A 250 28.06 -3.92 -4.00
C ALA A 250 28.42 -4.10 -2.51
N CYS A 251 28.29 -3.05 -1.70
CA CYS A 251 28.46 -3.09 -0.24
C CYS A 251 27.19 -3.57 0.52
N GLY A 252 26.17 -4.01 -0.18
CA GLY A 252 24.91 -4.46 0.44
C GLY A 252 24.02 -3.34 1.00
N LEU A 253 24.31 -2.08 0.64
CA LEU A 253 23.54 -0.92 1.07
C LEU A 253 22.56 -0.49 -0.02
N GLY A 254 21.33 -0.19 0.36
CA GLY A 254 20.33 0.44 -0.52
C GLY A 254 19.98 -0.38 -1.77
N ARG A 255 19.98 -1.72 -1.69
CA ARG A 255 19.68 -2.62 -2.83
C ARG A 255 18.37 -2.30 -3.53
N ASP A 256 17.41 -1.74 -2.80
CA ASP A 256 16.09 -1.35 -3.30
C ASP A 256 16.05 0.06 -3.90
N VAL A 257 17.14 0.84 -3.76
CA VAL A 257 17.22 2.20 -4.31
C VAL A 257 17.64 2.15 -5.77
N THR A 258 16.87 2.79 -6.65
CA THR A 258 17.18 2.87 -8.08
C THR A 258 17.52 4.30 -8.50
N THR A 259 18.21 4.46 -9.63
CA THR A 259 18.44 5.78 -10.21
C THR A 259 17.12 6.51 -10.52
N GLY A 260 16.09 5.78 -10.90
CA GLY A 260 14.74 6.31 -11.07
C GLY A 260 14.15 6.88 -9.77
N MET A 261 14.38 6.22 -8.64
CA MET A 261 13.97 6.75 -7.32
C MET A 261 14.70 8.03 -6.97
N ALA A 262 16.01 8.10 -7.22
CA ALA A 262 16.81 9.31 -6.98
C ALA A 262 16.26 10.51 -7.77
N ARG A 263 15.98 10.31 -9.07
CA ARG A 263 15.40 11.35 -9.92
C ARG A 263 14.05 11.82 -9.40
N ARG A 264 13.17 10.88 -9.04
CA ARG A 264 11.84 11.21 -8.52
C ARG A 264 11.86 12.00 -7.20
N MET A 265 12.97 12.05 -6.45
CA MET A 265 13.06 12.93 -5.26
C MET A 265 12.79 14.42 -5.60
N ASN A 266 12.91 14.80 -6.88
CA ASN A 266 12.67 16.16 -7.36
C ASN A 266 11.43 16.29 -8.27
N GLU A 267 10.65 15.20 -8.47
CA GLU A 267 9.43 15.20 -9.25
C GLU A 267 8.21 15.18 -8.32
N ASP A 268 7.17 15.95 -8.65
CA ASP A 268 5.94 15.97 -7.85
C ASP A 268 5.09 14.73 -8.09
N LEU A 269 4.76 14.05 -7.01
CA LEU A 269 3.88 12.88 -7.00
C LEU A 269 2.65 13.20 -6.14
N VAL A 270 1.78 14.04 -6.70
CA VAL A 270 0.58 14.58 -6.05
C VAL A 270 -0.65 14.05 -6.77
N PHE A 271 -1.63 13.59 -6.01
CA PHE A 271 -2.88 12.99 -6.49
C PHE A 271 -4.05 13.58 -5.74
N ASP A 272 -5.18 13.73 -6.43
CA ASP A 272 -6.41 14.22 -5.85
C ASP A 272 -7.25 13.05 -5.30
N HIS A 273 -7.61 13.12 -4.03
CA HIS A 273 -8.50 12.17 -3.38
C HIS A 273 -9.94 12.71 -3.19
N ALA A 274 -10.31 13.82 -3.81
CA ALA A 274 -11.61 14.45 -3.61
C ALA A 274 -12.79 13.51 -3.92
N ALA A 275 -12.66 12.66 -4.94
CA ALA A 275 -13.66 11.64 -5.26
C ALA A 275 -13.81 10.62 -4.12
N ALA A 276 -12.70 10.13 -3.56
CA ALA A 276 -12.72 9.23 -2.40
C ALA A 276 -13.28 9.92 -1.15
N ALA A 277 -12.98 11.18 -0.93
CA ALA A 277 -13.53 11.96 0.17
C ALA A 277 -15.05 12.10 0.06
N ARG A 278 -15.57 12.38 -1.13
CA ARG A 278 -16.99 12.55 -1.39
C ARG A 278 -17.78 11.23 -1.28
N ASP A 279 -17.29 10.16 -1.90
CA ASP A 279 -18.05 8.92 -2.08
C ASP A 279 -17.80 7.91 -0.95
N LEU A 280 -16.61 7.91 -0.36
CA LEU A 280 -16.20 6.98 0.71
C LEU A 280 -16.07 7.68 2.07
N GLY A 281 -16.22 9.00 2.15
CA GLY A 281 -15.92 9.75 3.36
C GLY A 281 -14.45 9.71 3.74
N PHE A 282 -13.53 9.46 2.78
CA PHE A 282 -12.11 9.33 3.02
C PHE A 282 -11.51 10.61 3.60
N ARG A 283 -10.91 10.49 4.79
CA ARG A 283 -10.29 11.60 5.54
C ARG A 283 -8.91 11.16 6.03
N PRO A 284 -7.89 11.25 5.16
CA PRO A 284 -6.55 10.83 5.53
C PRO A 284 -5.93 11.80 6.53
N ARG A 285 -5.19 11.24 7.49
CA ARG A 285 -4.42 12.03 8.48
C ARG A 285 -3.22 12.73 7.83
N PRO A 286 -2.74 13.85 8.39
CA PRO A 286 -1.47 14.45 8.01
C PRO A 286 -0.32 13.49 8.33
N PHE A 287 0.83 13.71 7.68
CA PHE A 287 2.00 12.85 7.84
C PHE A 287 2.61 12.99 9.25
N GLN A 288 2.50 11.93 10.03
CA GLN A 288 3.07 11.82 11.38
C GLN A 288 3.77 10.46 11.50
N PRO A 289 5.07 10.38 11.16
CA PRO A 289 5.81 9.14 11.28
C PRO A 289 6.01 8.77 12.75
N HIS A 290 5.49 7.63 13.18
CA HIS A 290 5.79 7.00 14.46
C HIS A 290 6.74 5.85 14.17
N VAL A 291 8.00 5.99 14.55
CA VAL A 291 9.01 4.96 14.32
C VAL A 291 9.24 4.18 15.61
N VAL A 292 8.69 2.99 15.69
CA VAL A 292 8.87 2.11 16.86
C VAL A 292 10.29 1.54 16.86
N GLU A 293 10.97 1.55 18.01
CA GLU A 293 12.24 0.85 18.19
C GLU A 293 12.01 -0.66 18.19
N GLY A 294 12.74 -1.36 17.30
CA GLY A 294 12.95 -2.80 17.41
C GLY A 294 11.86 -3.71 16.88
N HIS A 295 11.72 -3.82 15.57
CA HIS A 295 11.33 -5.08 14.92
C HIS A 295 12.21 -5.27 13.67
N VAL A 296 13.26 -6.06 13.83
CA VAL A 296 13.96 -6.66 12.67
C VAL A 296 13.06 -7.79 12.20
N GLY A 297 12.06 -7.45 11.37
CA GLY A 297 11.33 -8.45 10.62
C GLY A 297 12.26 -9.10 9.59
N PRO A 298 12.06 -10.38 9.24
CA PRO A 298 12.89 -11.03 8.22
C PRO A 298 12.77 -10.24 6.92
N ASP A 299 13.92 -10.06 6.29
CA ASP A 299 14.12 -9.43 4.99
C ASP A 299 13.21 -10.15 3.96
N THR A 300 12.02 -9.61 3.71
CA THR A 300 11.17 -10.09 2.63
C THR A 300 11.74 -9.55 1.33
N GLY A 301 12.81 -10.21 0.89
CA GLY A 301 13.37 -10.01 -0.44
C GLY A 301 12.24 -10.04 -1.46
N ALA A 302 12.08 -8.96 -2.20
CA ALA A 302 11.25 -8.92 -3.38
C ALA A 302 11.66 -10.09 -4.28
N GLY A 303 10.76 -11.05 -4.43
CA GLY A 303 10.98 -12.21 -5.28
C GLY A 303 11.34 -11.75 -6.69
N THR A 304 12.60 -11.87 -7.03
CA THR A 304 13.03 -11.92 -8.42
C THR A 304 12.33 -13.12 -9.04
N ALA A 305 11.49 -12.87 -10.05
CA ALA A 305 10.99 -13.91 -10.95
C ALA A 305 12.20 -14.72 -11.43
N ARG A 306 12.34 -15.94 -10.92
CA ARG A 306 13.22 -16.94 -11.53
C ARG A 306 12.46 -17.47 -12.75
N ASP A 307 13.02 -17.22 -13.91
CA ASP A 307 12.73 -17.98 -15.11
C ASP A 307 12.78 -19.46 -14.80
N GLY A 308 11.66 -20.13 -14.97
CA GLY A 308 11.53 -21.56 -14.99
C GLY A 308 11.50 -22.02 -16.43
N ARG A 309 12.49 -22.83 -16.78
CA ARG A 309 12.49 -23.64 -17.99
C ARG A 309 11.31 -24.63 -17.99
#